data_1b52c66b215a12cd9db99991dd01a77e
#
_entry.id   1b52c66b215a12cd9db99991dd01a77e
#
_cell.length_a   1.000
_cell.length_b   1.000
_cell.length_c   1.000
_cell.angle_alpha   90.00
_cell.angle_beta   90.00
_cell.angle_gamma   90.00
#
_symmetry.space_group_name_H-M   'P 1'
#
loop_
_entity.id
_entity.type
_entity.pdbx_description
1 polymer ?
#
loop_
_entity_poly.entity_id
_entity_poly.type
_entity_poly.pdbx_seq_one_letter_code
_entity_poly.pdbx_strand_id
1 'polypeptide(L)'
;MSFINYSSREINCKLVYYGPGLCGKTTNLQYIYNKTRPEAKGKMISLATETERTLFFDFLPLSLGEIRGFKTRFHLYTVPGQVFYDASRKLILKGVDGVCFVADSQEERYDANIESLENLRLNLNEQGYDLDKLPYVVQYNKRDLPNAMSVAELSKILNTTPSTPLRISLRLAS
;
A
#
# COMPACT_ATOMS: atom_id res chain seq x y z
N MET A 1 10.93 10.43 -0.72
CA MET A 1 12.24 10.63 -1.39
C MET A 1 13.10 9.43 -1.09
N SER A 2 13.36 8.60 -2.09
CA SER A 2 14.17 7.39 -1.92
C SER A 2 15.53 7.76 -1.34
N PHE A 3 15.95 7.05 -0.31
CA PHE A 3 17.24 7.31 0.33
C PHE A 3 18.33 6.47 -0.36
N ILE A 4 19.27 7.16 -1.02
CA ILE A 4 20.44 6.53 -1.65
C ILE A 4 21.62 6.62 -0.69
N ASN A 5 22.09 5.47 -0.22
CA ASN A 5 23.31 5.37 0.55
C ASN A 5 24.47 5.00 -0.37
N TYR A 6 25.29 5.97 -0.69
CA TYR A 6 26.46 5.78 -1.57
C TYR A 6 27.55 4.93 -0.93
N SER A 7 27.71 4.99 0.39
CA SER A 7 28.73 4.23 1.12
C SER A 7 28.45 2.73 1.11
N SER A 8 27.19 2.33 1.36
CA SER A 8 26.77 0.94 1.31
C SER A 8 26.32 0.49 -0.08
N ARG A 9 26.21 1.42 -1.05
CA ARG A 9 25.61 1.20 -2.37
C ARG A 9 24.20 0.59 -2.26
N GLU A 10 23.35 1.24 -1.50
CA GLU A 10 21.96 0.83 -1.30
C GLU A 10 20.97 1.92 -1.69
N ILE A 11 19.89 1.52 -2.35
CA ILE A 11 18.72 2.34 -2.61
C ILE A 11 17.59 1.80 -1.73
N ASN A 12 17.07 2.63 -0.84
CA ASN A 12 15.96 2.26 0.04
C ASN A 12 14.69 2.99 -0.43
N CYS A 13 13.64 2.22 -0.71
CA CYS A 13 12.34 2.73 -1.15
C CYS A 13 11.27 2.33 -0.14
N LYS A 14 10.49 3.29 0.32
CA LYS A 14 9.36 3.09 1.22
C LYS A 14 8.06 3.06 0.44
N LEU A 15 7.37 1.92 0.48
CA LEU A 15 6.06 1.73 -0.14
C LEU A 15 4.99 1.52 0.93
N VAL A 16 3.90 2.27 0.84
CA VAL A 16 2.82 2.20 1.80
C VAL A 16 1.56 1.63 1.14
N TYR A 17 1.04 0.54 1.71
CA TYR A 17 -0.26 -0.03 1.37
C TYR A 17 -1.34 0.72 2.16
N TYR A 18 -2.14 1.48 1.45
CA TYR A 18 -3.23 2.28 2.00
C TYR A 18 -4.58 1.72 1.56
N GLY A 19 -5.68 2.10 2.23
CA GLY A 19 -7.02 1.66 1.88
C GLY A 19 -7.89 1.42 3.11
N PRO A 20 -9.20 1.21 2.93
CA PRO A 20 -10.15 1.05 4.02
C PRO A 20 -9.85 -0.15 4.92
N GLY A 21 -10.51 -0.22 6.05
CA GLY A 21 -10.46 -1.38 6.93
C GLY A 21 -10.90 -2.65 6.21
N LEU A 22 -10.22 -3.76 6.46
CA LEU A 22 -10.52 -5.09 5.93
C LEU A 22 -10.41 -5.24 4.39
N CYS A 23 -9.83 -4.29 3.67
CA CYS A 23 -9.64 -4.39 2.23
C CYS A 23 -8.54 -5.37 1.78
N GLY A 24 -7.77 -5.94 2.74
CA GLY A 24 -6.77 -6.97 2.46
C GLY A 24 -5.31 -6.49 2.39
N LYS A 25 -4.96 -5.34 2.98
CA LYS A 25 -3.58 -4.82 3.02
C LYS A 25 -2.59 -5.83 3.63
N THR A 26 -2.89 -6.31 4.84
CA THR A 26 -2.09 -7.32 5.55
C THR A 26 -1.99 -8.63 4.74
N THR A 27 -3.08 -9.06 4.15
CA THR A 27 -3.13 -10.27 3.30
C THR A 27 -2.22 -10.15 2.08
N ASN A 28 -2.14 -8.95 1.48
CA ASN A 28 -1.21 -8.68 0.39
C ASN A 28 0.25 -8.86 0.83
N LEU A 29 0.64 -8.28 1.97
CA LEU A 29 2.00 -8.42 2.47
C LEU A 29 2.32 -9.88 2.84
N GLN A 30 1.39 -10.59 3.46
CA GLN A 30 1.54 -12.02 3.76
C GLN A 30 1.72 -12.86 2.48
N TYR A 31 0.94 -12.57 1.44
CA TYR A 31 1.09 -13.24 0.15
C TYR A 31 2.46 -12.97 -0.48
N ILE A 32 2.89 -11.72 -0.52
CA ILE A 32 4.22 -11.34 -1.01
C ILE A 32 5.31 -12.03 -0.19
N TYR A 33 5.20 -12.04 1.12
CA TYR A 33 6.12 -12.74 2.01
C TYR A 33 6.24 -14.21 1.66
N ASN A 34 5.11 -14.90 1.48
CA ASN A 34 5.09 -16.33 1.20
C ASN A 34 5.63 -16.67 -0.19
N LYS A 35 5.47 -15.78 -1.18
CA LYS A 35 5.94 -15.96 -2.56
C LYS A 35 7.37 -15.51 -2.79
N THR A 36 7.93 -14.68 -1.91
CA THR A 36 9.29 -14.20 -2.03
C THR A 36 10.28 -15.22 -1.48
N ARG A 37 11.40 -15.42 -2.20
CA ARG A 37 12.48 -16.32 -1.77
C ARG A 37 13.05 -15.89 -0.42
N PRO A 38 13.50 -16.81 0.44
CA PRO A 38 14.05 -16.49 1.76
C PRO A 38 15.20 -15.45 1.72
N GLU A 39 16.05 -15.50 0.70
CA GLU A 39 17.20 -14.61 0.54
C GLU A 39 16.83 -13.19 0.17
N ALA A 40 15.64 -13.02 -0.41
CA ALA A 40 15.13 -11.73 -0.90
C ALA A 40 14.17 -11.05 0.07
N LYS A 41 13.94 -11.61 1.26
CA LYS A 41 13.04 -11.04 2.27
C LYS A 41 13.65 -11.07 3.67
N GLY A 42 13.33 -10.05 4.47
CA GLY A 42 13.57 -10.07 5.90
C GLY A 42 12.38 -10.60 6.67
N LYS A 43 12.45 -10.50 8.00
CA LYS A 43 11.35 -10.90 8.89
C LYS A 43 10.17 -9.95 8.71
N MET A 44 8.99 -10.50 8.45
CA MET A 44 7.74 -9.73 8.51
C MET A 44 7.41 -9.42 9.97
N ILE A 45 7.13 -8.17 10.27
CA ILE A 45 6.70 -7.71 11.59
C ILE A 45 5.25 -7.26 11.47
N SER A 46 4.39 -7.75 12.34
CA SER A 46 3.01 -7.32 12.45
C SER A 46 2.74 -6.90 13.89
N LEU A 47 2.39 -5.64 14.07
CA LEU A 47 1.96 -5.09 15.35
C LEU A 47 0.43 -5.12 15.38
N ALA A 48 -0.11 -6.24 15.85
CA ALA A 48 -1.54 -6.44 16.04
C ALA A 48 -1.84 -6.61 17.53
N THR A 49 -3.01 -6.14 17.99
CA THR A 49 -3.53 -6.52 19.31
C THR A 49 -4.47 -7.71 19.23
N GLU A 50 -4.74 -8.33 20.37
CA GLU A 50 -5.64 -9.49 20.48
C GLU A 50 -7.09 -9.16 20.04
N THR A 51 -7.50 -7.89 20.13
CA THR A 51 -8.85 -7.41 19.79
C THR A 51 -8.99 -6.80 18.40
N GLU A 52 -7.90 -6.31 17.80
CA GLU A 52 -7.93 -5.67 16.48
C GLU A 52 -6.76 -6.14 15.62
N ARG A 53 -7.04 -6.58 14.37
CA ARG A 53 -6.07 -7.25 13.50
C ARG A 53 -4.85 -6.42 13.11
N THR A 54 -4.94 -5.08 13.16
CA THR A 54 -3.80 -4.21 12.85
C THR A 54 -3.96 -2.91 13.60
N LEU A 55 -3.32 -2.78 14.77
CA LEU A 55 -3.35 -1.55 15.55
C LEU A 55 -2.44 -0.47 14.99
N PHE A 56 -1.27 -0.85 14.52
CA PHE A 56 -0.28 0.11 14.06
C PHE A 56 0.09 -0.10 12.60
N PHE A 57 0.76 -1.18 12.24
CA PHE A 57 1.18 -1.46 10.87
C PHE A 57 1.78 -2.85 10.73
N ASP A 58 1.80 -3.36 9.51
CA ASP A 58 2.68 -4.44 9.12
C ASP A 58 3.89 -3.88 8.39
N PHE A 59 5.03 -4.54 8.55
CA PHE A 59 6.28 -4.17 7.92
C PHE A 59 6.93 -5.39 7.28
N LEU A 60 7.31 -5.27 6.01
CA LEU A 60 8.00 -6.32 5.26
C LEU A 60 9.17 -5.72 4.48
N PRO A 61 10.42 -6.00 4.86
CA PRO A 61 11.59 -5.61 4.09
C PRO A 61 11.87 -6.63 2.98
N LEU A 62 12.12 -6.14 1.76
CA LEU A 62 12.48 -6.93 0.58
C LEU A 62 13.80 -6.43 -0.02
N SER A 63 14.58 -7.36 -0.56
CA SER A 63 15.79 -7.07 -1.33
C SER A 63 15.61 -7.62 -2.75
N LEU A 64 15.34 -6.74 -3.72
CA LEU A 64 14.92 -7.12 -5.07
C LEU A 64 16.02 -6.87 -6.12
N GLY A 65 17.24 -7.32 -5.84
CA GLY A 65 18.34 -7.25 -6.79
C GLY A 65 19.10 -5.91 -6.78
N GLU A 66 19.75 -5.61 -7.88
CA GLU A 66 20.64 -4.45 -8.01
C GLU A 66 20.27 -3.60 -9.23
N ILE A 67 20.34 -2.28 -9.06
CA ILE A 67 20.20 -1.30 -10.14
C ILE A 67 21.50 -0.51 -10.22
N ARG A 68 22.21 -0.62 -11.35
CA ARG A 68 23.50 0.06 -11.59
C ARG A 68 24.54 -0.13 -10.46
N GLY A 69 24.61 -1.36 -9.91
CA GLY A 69 25.52 -1.69 -8.82
C GLY A 69 25.06 -1.25 -7.42
N PHE A 70 23.84 -0.75 -7.28
CA PHE A 70 23.22 -0.45 -6.00
C PHE A 70 22.20 -1.52 -5.64
N LYS A 71 22.30 -2.09 -4.45
CA LYS A 71 21.31 -3.02 -3.91
C LYS A 71 20.00 -2.27 -3.66
N THR A 72 18.90 -2.79 -4.19
CA THR A 72 17.59 -2.16 -4.04
C THR A 72 16.80 -2.84 -2.92
N ARG A 73 16.47 -2.07 -1.89
CA ARG A 73 15.66 -2.50 -0.75
C ARG A 73 14.32 -1.81 -0.78
N PHE A 74 13.26 -2.59 -0.72
CA PHE A 74 11.89 -2.09 -0.57
C PHE A 74 11.39 -2.36 0.84
N HIS A 75 10.85 -1.34 1.45
CA HIS A 75 10.25 -1.39 2.77
C HIS A 75 8.74 -1.22 2.62
N LEU A 76 8.01 -2.35 2.67
CA LEU A 76 6.56 -2.35 2.54
C LEU A 76 5.92 -2.13 3.91
N TYR A 77 4.99 -1.20 3.99
CA TYR A 77 4.21 -0.88 5.19
C TYR A 77 2.73 -0.97 4.89
N THR A 78 1.92 -1.44 5.84
CA THR A 78 0.48 -1.22 5.82
C THR A 78 0.11 -0.10 6.79
N VAL A 79 -1.00 0.59 6.54
CA VAL A 79 -1.60 1.49 7.53
C VAL A 79 -2.83 0.85 8.16
N PRO A 80 -3.18 1.20 9.42
CA PRO A 80 -4.45 0.81 10.00
C PRO A 80 -5.60 1.42 9.20
N GLY A 81 -6.59 0.58 8.84
CA GLY A 81 -7.69 1.01 7.97
C GLY A 81 -8.83 1.71 8.69
N GLN A 82 -8.87 1.66 10.03
CA GLN A 82 -9.94 2.27 10.81
C GLN A 82 -9.71 3.76 11.03
N VAL A 83 -10.79 4.54 11.09
CA VAL A 83 -10.80 6.01 11.13
C VAL A 83 -10.03 6.57 12.36
N PHE A 84 -10.08 5.87 13.48
CA PHE A 84 -9.48 6.32 14.76
C PHE A 84 -7.95 6.42 14.76
N TYR A 85 -7.27 5.82 13.77
CA TYR A 85 -5.80 5.75 13.73
C TYR A 85 -5.15 6.74 12.77
N ASP A 86 -5.74 7.92 12.59
CA ASP A 86 -5.24 8.92 11.66
C ASP A 86 -3.80 9.36 11.97
N ALA A 87 -3.47 9.56 13.23
CA ALA A 87 -2.11 9.90 13.65
C ALA A 87 -1.08 8.82 13.26
N SER A 88 -1.45 7.53 13.38
CA SER A 88 -0.59 6.41 12.98
C SER A 88 -0.41 6.38 11.45
N ARG A 89 -1.48 6.64 10.68
CA ARG A 89 -1.39 6.73 9.22
C ARG A 89 -0.46 7.85 8.76
N LYS A 90 -0.56 9.03 9.35
CA LYS A 90 0.33 10.17 9.09
C LYS A 90 1.80 9.83 9.36
N LEU A 91 2.06 9.18 10.51
CA LEU A 91 3.41 8.77 10.87
C LEU A 91 3.98 7.76 9.87
N ILE A 92 3.19 6.78 9.44
CA ILE A 92 3.62 5.76 8.47
C ILE A 92 3.87 6.39 7.08
N LEU A 93 3.09 7.38 6.67
CA LEU A 93 3.28 8.07 5.38
C LEU A 93 4.52 8.96 5.34
N LYS A 94 5.11 9.30 6.48
CA LYS A 94 6.32 10.15 6.50
C LYS A 94 7.47 9.49 5.74
N GLY A 95 8.00 10.22 4.75
CA GLY A 95 9.10 9.72 3.90
C GLY A 95 8.67 8.66 2.88
N VAL A 96 7.38 8.59 2.53
CA VAL A 96 6.86 7.65 1.53
C VAL A 96 7.42 7.95 0.12
N ASP A 97 7.79 6.90 -0.61
CA ASP A 97 8.27 6.98 -2.00
C ASP A 97 7.23 6.51 -3.01
N GLY A 98 6.24 5.74 -2.57
CA GLY A 98 5.13 5.30 -3.40
C GLY A 98 4.00 4.69 -2.57
N VAL A 99 2.79 4.73 -3.12
CA VAL A 99 1.59 4.22 -2.47
C VAL A 99 0.89 3.18 -3.33
N CYS A 100 0.53 2.06 -2.72
CA CYS A 100 -0.42 1.10 -3.27
C CYS A 100 -1.75 1.27 -2.52
N PHE A 101 -2.75 1.83 -3.20
CA PHE A 101 -4.10 1.93 -2.65
C PHE A 101 -4.86 0.65 -2.93
N VAL A 102 -5.15 -0.10 -1.88
CA VAL A 102 -5.91 -1.35 -1.97
C VAL A 102 -7.38 -1.04 -1.81
N ALA A 103 -8.11 -1.01 -2.92
CA ALA A 103 -9.55 -0.83 -2.94
C ALA A 103 -10.27 -2.16 -2.71
N ASP A 104 -11.29 -2.16 -1.88
CA ASP A 104 -12.21 -3.26 -1.72
C ASP A 104 -13.25 -3.21 -2.84
N SER A 105 -13.32 -4.24 -3.68
CA SER A 105 -14.20 -4.23 -4.85
C SER A 105 -15.69 -4.45 -4.53
N GLN A 106 -16.03 -4.81 -3.31
CA GLN A 106 -17.42 -5.04 -2.91
C GLN A 106 -18.24 -3.73 -3.02
N GLU A 107 -19.46 -3.81 -3.54
CA GLU A 107 -20.36 -2.65 -3.70
C GLU A 107 -20.62 -1.94 -2.37
N GLU A 108 -20.80 -2.67 -1.29
CA GLU A 108 -21.01 -2.13 0.06
C GLU A 108 -19.82 -1.38 0.63
N ARG A 109 -18.63 -1.52 0.00
CA ARG A 109 -17.40 -0.86 0.41
C ARG A 109 -17.05 0.38 -0.41
N TYR A 110 -17.95 0.79 -1.30
CA TYR A 110 -17.79 1.94 -2.18
C TYR A 110 -17.43 3.22 -1.41
N ASP A 111 -18.27 3.61 -0.46
CA ASP A 111 -18.07 4.84 0.34
C ASP A 111 -16.79 4.76 1.19
N ALA A 112 -16.49 3.58 1.74
CA ALA A 112 -15.27 3.37 2.51
C ALA A 112 -13.98 3.54 1.66
N ASN A 113 -14.03 3.16 0.37
CA ASN A 113 -12.92 3.42 -0.55
C ASN A 113 -12.72 4.92 -0.80
N ILE A 114 -13.81 5.66 -1.02
CA ILE A 114 -13.77 7.11 -1.25
C ILE A 114 -13.21 7.82 -0.02
N GLU A 115 -13.77 7.56 1.16
CA GLU A 115 -13.34 8.16 2.43
C GLU A 115 -11.84 7.88 2.68
N SER A 116 -11.40 6.64 2.43
CA SER A 116 -10.00 6.27 2.62
C SER A 116 -9.07 6.97 1.62
N LEU A 117 -9.49 7.18 0.38
CA LEU A 117 -8.71 7.89 -0.64
C LEU A 117 -8.60 9.38 -0.33
N GLU A 118 -9.71 10.01 0.10
CA GLU A 118 -9.71 11.40 0.54
C GLU A 118 -8.79 11.61 1.75
N ASN A 119 -8.86 10.70 2.72
CA ASN A 119 -7.97 10.72 3.89
C ASN A 119 -6.50 10.56 3.48
N LEU A 120 -6.18 9.70 2.52
CA LEU A 120 -4.83 9.57 1.97
C LEU A 120 -4.34 10.91 1.39
N ARG A 121 -5.16 11.58 0.57
CA ARG A 121 -4.83 12.88 -0.03
C ARG A 121 -4.56 13.93 1.03
N LEU A 122 -5.44 14.03 2.04
CA LEU A 122 -5.28 14.97 3.15
C LEU A 122 -3.98 14.72 3.91
N ASN A 123 -3.73 13.47 4.29
CA ASN A 123 -2.54 13.11 5.07
C ASN A 123 -1.23 13.32 4.29
N LEU A 124 -1.23 13.11 2.97
CA LEU A 124 -0.08 13.42 2.12
C LEU A 124 0.14 14.92 1.99
N ASN A 125 -0.93 15.69 1.74
CA ASN A 125 -0.85 17.15 1.59
C ASN A 125 -0.33 17.83 2.86
N GLU A 126 -0.75 17.40 4.04
CA GLU A 126 -0.24 17.89 5.33
C GLU A 126 1.28 17.69 5.48
N GLN A 127 1.86 16.72 4.80
CA GLN A 127 3.29 16.44 4.81
C GLN A 127 4.04 17.03 3.60
N GLY A 128 3.36 17.84 2.79
CA GLY A 128 3.93 18.46 1.61
C GLY A 128 4.07 17.54 0.40
N TYR A 129 3.41 16.37 0.40
CA TYR A 129 3.33 15.49 -0.76
C TYR A 129 2.06 15.75 -1.56
N ASP A 130 2.18 15.58 -2.86
CA ASP A 130 1.08 15.62 -3.80
C ASP A 130 0.88 14.21 -4.39
N LEU A 131 -0.29 13.63 -4.18
CA LEU A 131 -0.59 12.28 -4.68
C LEU A 131 -0.46 12.18 -6.21
N ASP A 132 -0.72 13.29 -6.93
CA ASP A 132 -0.64 13.31 -8.38
C ASP A 132 0.81 13.29 -8.90
N LYS A 133 1.79 13.56 -8.04
CA LYS A 133 3.23 13.51 -8.33
C LYS A 133 3.95 12.33 -7.70
N LEU A 134 3.29 11.65 -6.78
CA LEU A 134 3.85 10.48 -6.10
C LEU A 134 3.56 9.22 -6.94
N PRO A 135 4.52 8.27 -7.05
CA PRO A 135 4.22 6.95 -7.61
C PRO A 135 3.03 6.31 -6.89
N TYR A 136 1.95 6.09 -7.63
CA TYR A 136 0.68 5.65 -7.09
C TYR A 136 0.07 4.54 -7.93
N VAL A 137 -0.38 3.48 -7.26
CA VAL A 137 -1.05 2.33 -7.89
C VAL A 137 -2.36 2.05 -7.17
N VAL A 138 -3.43 1.80 -7.91
CA VAL A 138 -4.69 1.29 -7.37
C VAL A 138 -4.79 -0.20 -7.63
N GLN A 139 -4.90 -0.97 -6.55
CA GLN A 139 -5.14 -2.40 -6.60
C GLN A 139 -6.61 -2.67 -6.28
N TYR A 140 -7.35 -3.20 -7.23
CA TYR A 140 -8.73 -3.66 -7.02
C TYR A 140 -8.70 -5.08 -6.44
N ASN A 141 -8.92 -5.18 -5.13
CA ASN A 141 -8.88 -6.44 -4.40
C ASN A 141 -10.25 -7.08 -4.25
N LYS A 142 -10.30 -8.37 -3.90
CA LYS A 142 -11.53 -9.16 -3.71
C LYS A 142 -12.39 -9.27 -4.98
N ARG A 143 -11.71 -9.43 -6.14
CA ARG A 143 -12.36 -9.58 -7.45
C ARG A 143 -13.08 -10.92 -7.64
N ASP A 144 -12.84 -11.86 -6.76
CA ASP A 144 -13.45 -13.20 -6.67
C ASP A 144 -14.85 -13.20 -6.05
N LEU A 145 -15.23 -12.12 -5.37
CA LEU A 145 -16.54 -12.02 -4.72
C LEU A 145 -17.65 -11.70 -5.73
N PRO A 146 -18.85 -12.29 -5.54
CA PRO A 146 -19.97 -12.14 -6.48
C PRO A 146 -20.53 -10.72 -6.56
N ASN A 147 -20.38 -9.93 -5.49
CA ASN A 147 -20.80 -8.53 -5.38
C ASN A 147 -19.70 -7.52 -5.73
N ALA A 148 -18.67 -7.96 -6.43
CA ALA A 148 -17.59 -7.08 -6.84
C ALA A 148 -18.02 -6.15 -7.98
N MET A 149 -17.95 -4.84 -7.75
CA MET A 149 -18.19 -3.81 -8.77
C MET A 149 -17.25 -3.99 -9.96
N SER A 150 -17.68 -3.54 -11.14
CA SER A 150 -16.79 -3.59 -12.32
C SER A 150 -15.56 -2.71 -12.15
N VAL A 151 -14.44 -3.11 -12.78
CA VAL A 151 -13.21 -2.31 -12.78
C VAL A 151 -13.45 -0.93 -13.42
N ALA A 152 -14.34 -0.85 -14.41
CA ALA A 152 -14.67 0.40 -15.09
C ALA A 152 -15.35 1.41 -14.14
N GLU A 153 -16.26 0.95 -13.30
CA GLU A 153 -16.94 1.78 -12.29
C GLU A 153 -15.98 2.23 -11.22
N LEU A 154 -15.22 1.31 -10.61
CA LEU A 154 -14.21 1.64 -9.61
C LEU A 154 -13.14 2.60 -10.15
N SER A 155 -12.73 2.43 -11.40
CA SER A 155 -11.72 3.27 -12.04
C SER A 155 -12.17 4.72 -12.23
N LYS A 156 -13.45 4.94 -12.52
CA LYS A 156 -14.01 6.30 -12.65
C LYS A 156 -13.92 7.11 -11.36
N ILE A 157 -13.97 6.41 -10.22
CA ILE A 157 -14.00 7.02 -8.90
C ILE A 157 -12.61 7.15 -8.29
N LEU A 158 -11.81 6.10 -8.42
CA LEU A 158 -10.53 6.01 -7.73
C LEU A 158 -9.33 6.47 -8.58
N ASN A 159 -9.47 6.56 -9.90
CA ASN A 159 -8.44 7.03 -10.84
C ASN A 159 -8.70 8.47 -11.28
N THR A 160 -8.85 9.38 -10.35
CA THR A 160 -9.06 10.82 -10.66
C THR A 160 -7.77 11.57 -10.96
N THR A 161 -6.63 10.89 -10.99
CA THR A 161 -5.32 11.49 -11.25
C THR A 161 -4.96 11.44 -12.74
N PRO A 162 -4.41 12.54 -13.34
CA PRO A 162 -3.96 12.58 -14.74
C PRO A 162 -2.76 11.69 -15.05
N SER A 163 -1.94 11.37 -14.03
CA SER A 163 -0.79 10.45 -14.19
C SER A 163 -1.32 9.03 -14.34
N THR A 164 -1.07 8.41 -15.49
CA THR A 164 -1.48 7.05 -15.83
C THR A 164 -1.14 6.08 -14.69
N PRO A 165 -2.08 5.66 -13.85
CA PRO A 165 -1.77 4.69 -12.81
C PRO A 165 -1.47 3.34 -13.46
N LEU A 166 -0.39 2.72 -13.05
CA LEU A 166 -0.11 1.34 -13.40
C LEU A 166 -1.24 0.47 -12.84
N ARG A 167 -2.13 -0.01 -13.71
CA ARG A 167 -3.27 -0.84 -13.30
C ARG A 167 -2.78 -2.25 -13.02
N ILE A 168 -2.76 -2.66 -11.77
CA ILE A 168 -2.54 -4.06 -11.41
C ILE A 168 -3.86 -4.62 -10.92
N SER A 169 -4.50 -5.47 -11.71
CA SER A 169 -5.61 -6.30 -11.27
C SER A 169 -5.03 -7.62 -10.80
N LEU A 170 -4.88 -7.81 -9.50
CA LEU A 170 -4.49 -9.08 -8.94
C LEU A 170 -5.76 -9.87 -8.60
N ARG A 171 -5.97 -11.00 -9.29
CA ARG A 171 -6.79 -12.07 -8.78
C ARG A 171 -5.90 -12.87 -7.82
N LEU A 172 -6.11 -12.72 -6.53
CA LEU A 172 -5.63 -13.71 -5.59
C LEU A 172 -6.54 -14.92 -5.76
N ALA A 173 -6.06 -15.95 -6.45
CA ALA A 173 -6.73 -17.23 -6.45
C ALA A 173 -6.80 -17.73 -4.99
N SER A 174 -8.02 -18.05 -4.56
CA SER A 174 -8.35 -18.73 -3.31
C SER A 174 -7.55 -20.00 -3.13
#